data_7c80dc3465817dccfd58c5b80e11320d
#
_entry.id   7c80dc3465817dccfd58c5b80e11320d
#
_cell.length_a   1.000
_cell.length_b   1.000
_cell.length_c   1.000
_cell.angle_alpha   90.00
_cell.angle_beta   90.00
_cell.angle_gamma   90.00
#
_symmetry.space_group_name_H-M   'P 1'
#
loop_
_entity.id
_entity.type
_entity.pdbx_description
1 polymer ?
#
loop_
_entity_poly.entity_id
_entity_poly.type
_entity_poly.pdbx_seq_one_letter_code
_entity_poly.pdbx_strand_id
1 'polypeptide(L)'
;MTEGTTKVCLDLLKADLGISHSKRDEYFTSLLNANEEELASKGIKLDEDRTSDVVLLAEYTAFNYRNRDTGNEMPKNLALRIRNRKMKPRCEYDG
;
A
#
# COMPACT_ATOMS: atom_id res chain seq x y z
N MET A 1 8.95 -2.13 -6.11
CA MET A 1 8.05 -2.80 -7.07
C MET A 1 8.47 -2.46 -8.48
N THR A 2 8.21 -3.36 -9.42
CA THR A 2 8.46 -3.07 -10.83
C THR A 2 7.50 -2.00 -11.31
N GLU A 3 7.82 -1.42 -12.46
CA GLU A 3 6.99 -0.37 -13.04
C GLU A 3 5.58 -0.87 -13.34
N GLY A 4 5.47 -2.10 -13.84
CA GLY A 4 4.16 -2.67 -14.13
C GLY A 4 3.31 -2.86 -12.89
N THR A 5 3.91 -3.37 -11.81
CA THR A 5 3.19 -3.57 -10.56
C THR A 5 2.83 -2.22 -9.93
N THR A 6 3.72 -1.25 -10.02
CA THR A 6 3.44 0.09 -9.50
C THR A 6 2.24 0.70 -10.22
N LYS A 7 2.13 0.48 -11.54
CA LYS A 7 0.99 0.99 -12.28
C LYS A 7 -0.31 0.34 -11.83
N VAL A 8 -0.30 -0.96 -11.58
CA VAL A 8 -1.50 -1.64 -11.07
C VAL A 8 -1.87 -1.06 -9.71
N CYS A 9 -0.89 -0.87 -8.84
CA CYS A 9 -1.13 -0.32 -7.53
C CYS A 9 -1.67 1.10 -7.62
N LEU A 10 -1.13 1.89 -8.53
CA LEU A 10 -1.62 3.26 -8.77
C LEU A 10 -3.08 3.24 -9.22
N ASP A 11 -3.43 2.35 -10.12
CA ASP A 11 -4.81 2.26 -10.60
C ASP A 11 -5.75 1.89 -9.46
N LEU A 12 -5.33 0.97 -8.58
CA LEU A 12 -6.14 0.60 -7.42
C LEU A 12 -6.29 1.78 -6.47
N LEU A 13 -5.22 2.52 -6.24
CA LEU A 13 -5.26 3.69 -5.37
C LEU A 13 -6.22 4.74 -5.92
N LYS A 14 -6.13 5.02 -7.22
CA LYS A 14 -6.97 6.01 -7.84
C LYS A 14 -8.44 5.59 -7.79
N ALA A 15 -8.70 4.30 -8.02
CA ALA A 15 -10.07 3.80 -7.94
C ALA A 15 -10.63 3.97 -6.52
N ASP A 16 -9.81 3.69 -5.51
CA ASP A 16 -10.23 3.84 -4.13
C ASP A 16 -10.51 5.30 -3.78
N LEU A 17 -9.72 6.21 -4.33
CA LEU A 17 -9.88 7.64 -4.06
C LEU A 17 -10.90 8.32 -4.97
N GLY A 18 -11.42 7.60 -5.97
CA GLY A 18 -12.39 8.17 -6.90
C GLY A 18 -11.78 9.12 -7.90
N ILE A 19 -10.52 8.92 -8.27
CA ILE A 19 -9.80 9.80 -9.18
C ILE A 19 -9.68 9.12 -10.53
N SER A 20 -10.10 9.82 -11.60
CA SER A 20 -10.05 9.25 -12.94
C SER A 20 -9.08 9.97 -13.88
N HIS A 21 -8.53 11.11 -13.46
CA HIS A 21 -7.57 11.83 -14.31
C HIS A 21 -6.14 11.43 -13.93
N SER A 22 -5.19 11.85 -14.76
CA SER A 22 -3.79 11.48 -14.55
C SER A 22 -2.91 12.64 -14.08
N LYS A 23 -3.52 13.76 -13.70
CA LYS A 23 -2.77 14.97 -13.39
C LYS A 23 -1.82 14.83 -12.21
N ARG A 24 -2.08 13.90 -11.30
CA ARG A 24 -1.27 13.73 -10.11
C ARG A 24 -0.68 12.33 -10.02
N ASP A 25 -0.57 11.63 -11.14
CA ASP A 25 -0.07 10.27 -11.14
C ASP A 25 1.35 10.18 -10.56
N GLU A 26 2.22 11.13 -10.91
CA GLU A 26 3.58 11.12 -10.38
C GLU A 26 3.58 11.30 -8.87
N TYR A 27 2.72 12.18 -8.38
CA TYR A 27 2.62 12.41 -6.95
C TYR A 27 2.16 11.14 -6.23
N PHE A 28 1.12 10.49 -6.76
CA PHE A 28 0.62 9.27 -6.12
C PHE A 28 1.60 8.12 -6.24
N THR A 29 2.34 8.05 -7.34
CA THR A 29 3.39 7.03 -7.47
C THR A 29 4.47 7.24 -6.41
N SER A 30 4.84 8.50 -6.17
CA SER A 30 5.80 8.79 -5.12
C SER A 30 5.28 8.41 -3.74
N LEU A 31 3.98 8.64 -3.49
CA LEU A 31 3.38 8.25 -2.22
C LEU A 31 3.41 6.73 -2.05
N LEU A 32 3.11 6.00 -3.11
CA LEU A 32 3.15 4.54 -3.04
C LEU A 32 4.55 4.05 -2.70
N ASN A 33 5.55 4.61 -3.36
CA ASN A 33 6.94 4.21 -3.11
C ASN A 33 7.36 4.57 -1.69
N ALA A 34 6.99 5.75 -1.22
CA ALA A 34 7.34 6.17 0.13
C ALA A 34 6.68 5.28 1.18
N ASN A 35 5.42 4.91 0.95
CA ASN A 35 4.71 4.06 1.90
C ASN A 35 5.25 2.64 1.87
N GLU A 36 5.67 2.16 0.71
CA GLU A 36 6.31 0.85 0.64
C GLU A 36 7.60 0.85 1.45
N GLU A 37 8.40 1.90 1.32
CA GLU A 37 9.63 2.02 2.09
C GLU A 37 9.35 2.11 3.58
N GLU A 38 8.32 2.84 3.95
CA GLU A 38 7.96 2.97 5.36
C GLU A 38 7.59 1.62 5.95
N LEU A 39 6.77 0.85 5.23
CA LEU A 39 6.39 -0.48 5.70
C LEU A 39 7.61 -1.39 5.79
N ALA A 40 8.51 -1.30 4.82
CA ALA A 40 9.72 -2.12 4.85
C ALA A 40 10.58 -1.78 6.06
N SER A 41 10.65 -0.51 6.43
CA SER A 41 11.43 -0.11 7.59
C SER A 41 10.85 -0.64 8.89
N LYS A 42 9.57 -0.99 8.87
CA LYS A 42 8.91 -1.59 10.02
C LYS A 42 8.92 -3.11 9.97
N GLY A 43 9.65 -3.69 9.03
CA GLY A 43 9.74 -5.13 8.90
C GLY A 43 8.69 -5.77 8.01
N ILE A 44 7.94 -4.97 7.28
CA ILE A 44 6.88 -5.48 6.41
C ILE A 44 7.35 -5.33 4.96
N LYS A 45 7.86 -6.43 4.40
CA LYS A 45 8.36 -6.42 3.03
C LYS A 45 7.30 -7.00 2.12
N LEU A 46 6.69 -6.13 1.34
CA LEU A 46 5.60 -6.53 0.44
C LEU A 46 6.15 -7.24 -0.78
N ASP A 47 5.41 -8.24 -1.22
CA ASP A 47 5.78 -9.06 -2.38
C ASP A 47 4.92 -8.62 -3.56
N GLU A 48 5.57 -8.08 -4.59
CA GLU A 48 4.82 -7.57 -5.74
C GLU A 48 4.12 -8.66 -6.54
N ASP A 49 4.53 -9.91 -6.35
CA ASP A 49 3.86 -11.03 -7.02
C ASP A 49 2.64 -11.52 -6.24
N ARG A 50 2.39 -10.91 -5.09
CA ARG A 50 1.27 -11.29 -4.25
C ARG A 50 0.20 -10.22 -4.34
N THR A 51 -0.93 -10.57 -4.93
CA THR A 51 -2.00 -9.61 -5.17
C THR A 51 -2.45 -8.94 -3.87
N SER A 52 -2.55 -9.72 -2.79
CA SER A 52 -3.01 -9.15 -1.53
C SER A 52 -2.04 -8.09 -1.00
N ASP A 53 -0.74 -8.23 -1.27
CA ASP A 53 0.22 -7.21 -0.84
C ASP A 53 0.08 -5.94 -1.68
N VAL A 54 -0.17 -6.08 -2.98
CA VAL A 54 -0.36 -4.92 -3.84
C VAL A 54 -1.61 -4.16 -3.41
N VAL A 55 -2.70 -4.88 -3.13
CA VAL A 55 -3.94 -4.26 -2.66
C VAL A 55 -3.71 -3.60 -1.30
N LEU A 56 -2.97 -4.26 -0.42
CA LEU A 56 -2.70 -3.71 0.91
C LEU A 56 -1.96 -2.39 0.81
N LEU A 57 -0.96 -2.30 -0.07
CA LEU A 57 -0.22 -1.06 -0.25
C LEU A 57 -1.13 0.06 -0.76
N ALA A 58 -2.00 -0.26 -1.72
CA ALA A 58 -2.92 0.74 -2.25
C ALA A 58 -3.87 1.24 -1.17
N GLU A 59 -4.41 0.34 -0.35
CA GLU A 59 -5.33 0.73 0.71
C GLU A 59 -4.63 1.53 1.80
N TYR A 60 -3.43 1.13 2.16
CA TYR A 60 -2.65 1.84 3.16
C TYR A 60 -2.35 3.26 2.68
N THR A 61 -1.97 3.39 1.42
CA THR A 61 -1.68 4.71 0.84
C THR A 61 -2.94 5.57 0.77
N ALA A 62 -4.08 4.97 0.39
CA ALA A 62 -5.34 5.70 0.34
C ALA A 62 -5.73 6.21 1.72
N PHE A 63 -5.58 5.37 2.74
CA PHE A 63 -5.89 5.80 4.10
C PHE A 63 -5.00 6.97 4.52
N ASN A 64 -3.70 6.84 4.30
CA ASN A 64 -2.77 7.90 4.68
C ASN A 64 -3.06 9.20 3.96
N TYR A 65 -3.41 9.11 2.67
CA TYR A 65 -3.74 10.30 1.90
C TYR A 65 -5.00 10.99 2.42
N ARG A 66 -6.04 10.20 2.69
CA ARG A 66 -7.31 10.77 3.15
C ARG A 66 -7.18 11.41 4.52
N ASN A 67 -6.29 10.89 5.36
CA ASN A 67 -6.23 11.29 6.75
C ASN A 67 -4.94 12.03 7.11
N ARG A 68 -4.24 12.56 6.10
CA ARG A 68 -2.95 13.19 6.35
C ARG A 68 -3.03 14.40 7.27
N ASP A 69 -4.19 15.02 7.35
CA ASP A 69 -4.35 16.22 8.18
C ASP A 69 -5.28 16.02 9.37
N THR A 70 -5.85 14.83 9.54
CA THR A 70 -6.89 14.64 10.54
C THR A 70 -6.46 13.82 11.74
N GLY A 71 -5.45 12.98 11.57
CA GLY A 71 -5.02 12.12 12.67
C GLY A 71 -6.01 11.02 13.03
N ASN A 72 -6.92 10.67 12.15
CA ASN A 72 -7.86 9.59 12.40
C ASN A 72 -7.14 8.27 12.57
N GLU A 73 -7.69 7.40 13.40
CA GLU A 73 -7.13 6.08 13.59
C GLU A 73 -7.39 5.20 12.38
N MET A 74 -6.42 4.32 12.11
CA MET A 74 -6.56 3.37 11.03
C MET A 74 -7.68 2.38 11.32
N PRO A 75 -8.51 2.03 10.32
CA PRO A 75 -9.54 1.03 10.53
C PRO A 75 -8.93 -0.29 11.04
N LYS A 76 -9.63 -0.96 11.93
CA LYS A 76 -9.11 -2.17 12.55
C LYS A 76 -8.77 -3.25 11.52
N ASN A 77 -9.60 -3.36 10.50
CA ASN A 77 -9.37 -4.35 9.46
C ASN A 77 -8.03 -4.12 8.76
N LEU A 78 -7.76 -2.86 8.39
CA LEU A 78 -6.51 -2.53 7.72
C LEU A 78 -5.32 -2.74 8.66
N ALA A 79 -5.43 -2.27 9.89
CA ALA A 79 -4.37 -2.42 10.88
C ALA A 79 -4.06 -3.88 11.13
N LEU A 80 -5.09 -4.71 11.22
CA LEU A 80 -4.91 -6.14 11.46
C LEU A 80 -4.21 -6.82 10.29
N ARG A 81 -4.57 -6.45 9.07
CA ARG A 81 -3.92 -7.02 7.88
C ARG A 81 -2.44 -6.65 7.82
N ILE A 82 -2.11 -5.42 8.16
CA ILE A 82 -0.72 -4.99 8.20
C ILE A 82 0.03 -5.77 9.27
N ARG A 83 -0.55 -5.90 10.46
CA ARG A 83 0.06 -6.64 11.55
C ARG A 83 0.29 -8.09 11.16
N ASN A 84 -0.70 -8.72 10.55
CA ASN A 84 -0.58 -10.10 10.13
C ASN A 84 0.51 -10.28 9.09
N ARG A 85 0.65 -9.30 8.20
CA ARG A 85 1.69 -9.37 7.19
C ARG A 85 3.07 -9.24 7.80
N LYS A 86 3.20 -8.44 8.85
CA LYS A 86 4.47 -8.32 9.56
C LYS A 86 4.85 -9.63 10.22
N MET A 87 3.88 -10.36 10.75
CA MET A 87 4.14 -11.60 11.45
C MET A 87 4.37 -12.77 10.51
N LYS A 88 4.04 -12.61 9.23
CA LYS A 88 4.24 -13.65 8.23
C LYS A 88 5.22 -13.17 7.18
N PRO A 89 6.50 -13.47 7.35
CA PRO A 89 7.50 -13.04 6.37
C PRO A 89 7.13 -13.58 4.99
N ARG A 90 7.43 -12.81 4.00
CA ARG A 90 7.01 -13.16 2.66
C ARG A 90 7.67 -14.43 2.16
N CYS A 91 8.77 -14.87 2.73
CA CYS A 91 9.39 -16.08 2.29
C CYS A 91 9.03 -17.25 3.10
N GLU A 92 7.97 -17.38 3.61
CA GLU A 92 7.71 -18.36 4.44
C GLU A 92 7.54 -19.57 4.01
N TYR A 93 7.81 -20.15 3.93
CA TYR A 93 7.97 -21.27 3.75
C TYR A 93 7.41 -22.01 4.35
N ASP A 94 7.13 -22.16 4.43
CA ASP A 94 6.78 -22.76 4.77
C ASP A 94 6.69 -23.48 5.19
N GLY A 95 6.54 -23.25 5.39
CA GLY A 95 6.58 -24.23 5.52
C GLY A 95 6.52 -25.17 5.81
#